data_adb264308868b925540ae775096f41ca
#
_entry.id   adb264308868b925540ae775096f41ca
#
_cell.length_a   1.000
_cell.length_b   1.000
_cell.length_c   1.000
_cell.angle_alpha   90.00
_cell.angle_beta   90.00
_cell.angle_gamma   90.00
#
_symmetry.space_group_name_H-M   'P 1'
#
loop_
_entity.id
_entity.type
_entity.pdbx_description
1 polymer ?
#
loop_
_entity_poly.entity_id
_entity_poly.type
_entity_poly.pdbx_seq_one_letter_code
_entity_poly.pdbx_strand_id
1 'polypeptide(L)'
;VHTGKMWDGVEAILRRKAAQGVDVRLIYDDFGSLLGLPTDFVVRMERAHIRCIPFNPVVPLLSLVMNHRDHRKIVVIDGTVAYTGGVNLADEYINKEQRFGYWKDAALRVEGDAAWNFTVMFLNFWNAFRPSEEDYSPFRPAPLEPPVSDGVVQPYADSPLDEEPVAETIYLNILAQAQRYVYMYTPYLAIGEEMLDALRNAAKR
;
A
#
# COMPACT_ATOMS: atom_id res chain seq x y z
N VAL A 1 10.37 -0.48 -4.34
CA VAL A 1 10.94 -1.85 -4.47
C VAL A 1 12.42 -1.73 -4.79
N HIS A 2 13.25 -2.53 -4.15
CA HIS A 2 14.68 -2.64 -4.46
C HIS A 2 15.05 -4.10 -4.66
N THR A 3 15.94 -4.37 -5.63
CA THR A 3 16.54 -5.69 -5.80
C THR A 3 17.32 -6.08 -4.55
N GLY A 4 17.20 -7.34 -4.12
CA GLY A 4 17.85 -7.85 -2.92
C GLY A 4 17.17 -9.13 -2.43
N LYS A 5 17.60 -9.66 -1.30
CA LYS A 5 17.11 -10.95 -0.77
C LYS A 5 15.61 -10.96 -0.51
N MET A 6 15.07 -9.83 -0.02
CA MET A 6 13.64 -9.71 0.22
C MET A 6 12.86 -9.78 -1.07
N TRP A 7 13.24 -8.96 -2.07
CA TRP A 7 12.58 -8.96 -3.36
C TRP A 7 12.73 -10.30 -4.08
N ASP A 8 13.92 -10.88 -4.10
CA ASP A 8 14.17 -12.18 -4.75
C ASP A 8 13.26 -13.28 -4.20
N GLY A 9 13.05 -13.29 -2.89
CA GLY A 9 12.11 -14.22 -2.23
C GLY A 9 10.66 -13.99 -2.64
N VAL A 10 10.22 -12.74 -2.70
CA VAL A 10 8.87 -12.37 -3.14
C VAL A 10 8.69 -12.69 -4.62
N GLU A 11 9.64 -12.28 -5.48
CA GLU A 11 9.59 -12.53 -6.93
C GLU A 11 9.50 -14.03 -7.24
N ALA A 12 10.26 -14.86 -6.53
CA ALA A 12 10.23 -16.32 -6.71
C ALA A 12 8.83 -16.89 -6.41
N ILE A 13 8.14 -16.37 -5.38
CA ILE A 13 6.77 -16.78 -5.05
C ILE A 13 5.80 -16.33 -6.14
N LEU A 14 5.88 -15.06 -6.57
CA LEU A 14 4.99 -14.52 -7.60
C LEU A 14 5.13 -15.28 -8.93
N ARG A 15 6.36 -15.55 -9.37
CA ARG A 15 6.64 -16.35 -10.56
C ARG A 15 6.07 -17.75 -10.48
N ARG A 16 6.22 -18.41 -9.33
CA ARG A 16 5.65 -19.75 -9.11
C ARG A 16 4.14 -19.72 -9.18
N LYS A 17 3.49 -18.70 -8.60
CA LYS A 17 2.03 -18.55 -8.65
C LYS A 17 1.53 -18.24 -10.05
N ALA A 18 2.17 -17.35 -10.77
CA ALA A 18 1.85 -17.06 -12.16
C ALA A 18 1.99 -18.30 -13.06
N ALA A 19 3.03 -19.11 -12.88
CA ALA A 19 3.23 -20.37 -13.60
C ALA A 19 2.13 -21.42 -13.28
N GLN A 20 1.44 -21.28 -12.13
CA GLN A 20 0.30 -22.11 -11.75
C GLN A 20 -1.05 -21.58 -12.30
N GLY A 21 -1.03 -20.49 -13.09
CA GLY A 21 -2.21 -19.88 -13.68
C GLY A 21 -2.90 -18.85 -12.76
N VAL A 22 -2.30 -18.47 -11.64
CA VAL A 22 -2.82 -17.39 -10.79
C VAL A 22 -2.65 -16.06 -11.51
N ASP A 23 -3.69 -15.22 -11.51
CA ASP A 23 -3.63 -13.84 -11.99
C ASP A 23 -2.80 -12.99 -11.01
N VAL A 24 -1.55 -12.74 -11.36
CA VAL A 24 -0.63 -11.95 -10.56
C VAL A 24 -0.51 -10.55 -11.16
N ARG A 25 -0.83 -9.53 -10.36
CA ARG A 25 -0.75 -8.11 -10.72
C ARG A 25 0.18 -7.37 -9.80
N LEU A 26 1.03 -6.52 -10.34
CA LEU A 26 1.98 -5.70 -9.59
C LEU A 26 1.88 -4.24 -10.04
N ILE A 27 1.73 -3.33 -9.09
CA ILE A 27 1.91 -1.90 -9.29
C ILE A 27 3.05 -1.46 -8.39
N TYR A 28 3.95 -0.64 -8.90
CA TYR A 28 5.03 -0.07 -8.11
C TYR A 28 5.24 1.41 -8.46
N ASP A 29 5.65 2.22 -7.48
CA ASP A 29 6.03 3.61 -7.73
C ASP A 29 7.38 3.65 -8.45
N ASP A 30 7.40 4.20 -9.68
CA ASP A 30 8.59 4.17 -10.54
C ASP A 30 9.72 5.01 -9.96
N PHE A 31 9.43 6.22 -9.47
CA PHE A 31 10.44 7.08 -8.88
C PHE A 31 11.06 6.48 -7.61
N GLY A 32 10.23 5.97 -6.72
CA GLY A 32 10.68 5.30 -5.50
C GLY A 32 11.49 4.03 -5.76
N SER A 33 11.45 3.52 -6.97
CA SER A 33 12.15 2.29 -7.40
C SER A 33 13.25 2.53 -8.42
N LEU A 34 13.45 3.78 -8.86
CA LEU A 34 14.33 4.16 -9.97
C LEU A 34 15.77 3.67 -9.84
N LEU A 35 16.33 3.72 -8.63
CA LEU A 35 17.69 3.26 -8.34
C LEU A 35 17.74 1.80 -7.85
N GLY A 36 16.57 1.20 -7.62
CA GLY A 36 16.44 -0.12 -7.00
C GLY A 36 16.05 -1.23 -7.97
N LEU A 37 15.48 -0.89 -9.12
CA LEU A 37 15.03 -1.86 -10.12
C LEU A 37 15.77 -1.70 -11.45
N PRO A 38 15.99 -2.79 -12.19
CA PRO A 38 16.57 -2.74 -13.53
C PRO A 38 15.57 -2.12 -14.51
N THR A 39 16.09 -1.48 -15.56
CA THR A 39 15.28 -0.79 -16.58
C THR A 39 14.34 -1.72 -17.36
N ASP A 40 14.64 -3.00 -17.42
CA ASP A 40 13.84 -4.03 -18.08
C ASP A 40 12.85 -4.74 -17.12
N PHE A 41 12.66 -4.20 -15.91
CA PHE A 41 11.88 -4.85 -14.84
C PHE A 41 10.46 -5.24 -15.29
N VAL A 42 9.71 -4.31 -15.91
CA VAL A 42 8.36 -4.58 -16.41
C VAL A 42 8.38 -5.74 -17.41
N VAL A 43 9.30 -5.69 -18.37
CA VAL A 43 9.44 -6.75 -19.40
C VAL A 43 9.75 -8.11 -18.76
N ARG A 44 10.59 -8.13 -17.72
CA ARG A 44 10.91 -9.36 -16.98
C ARG A 44 9.69 -9.92 -16.24
N MET A 45 8.86 -9.05 -15.64
CA MET A 45 7.63 -9.47 -14.97
C MET A 45 6.61 -10.01 -15.97
N GLU A 46 6.40 -9.32 -17.08
CA GLU A 46 5.46 -9.76 -18.13
C GLU A 46 5.87 -11.07 -18.79
N ARG A 47 7.18 -11.28 -19.03
CA ARG A 47 7.68 -12.59 -19.49
C ARG A 47 7.44 -13.72 -18.50
N ALA A 48 7.28 -13.41 -17.24
CA ALA A 48 6.93 -14.37 -16.20
C ALA A 48 5.39 -14.47 -15.96
N HIS A 49 4.59 -13.93 -16.88
CA HIS A 49 3.12 -13.86 -16.76
C HIS A 49 2.64 -13.09 -15.53
N ILE A 50 3.44 -12.14 -15.05
CA ILE A 50 3.08 -11.20 -14.01
C ILE A 50 2.74 -9.87 -14.68
N ARG A 51 1.47 -9.46 -14.63
CA ARG A 51 1.05 -8.16 -15.17
C ARG A 51 1.63 -7.04 -14.30
N CYS A 52 2.36 -6.10 -14.90
CA CYS A 52 3.11 -5.09 -14.16
C CYS A 52 2.83 -3.68 -14.68
N ILE A 53 2.59 -2.74 -13.76
CA ILE A 53 2.38 -1.32 -14.07
C ILE A 53 3.36 -0.47 -13.25
N PRO A 54 4.21 0.34 -13.90
CA PRO A 54 4.92 1.41 -13.22
C PRO A 54 3.95 2.58 -12.99
N PHE A 55 3.78 2.98 -11.73
CA PHE A 55 3.00 4.16 -11.39
C PHE A 55 3.84 5.42 -11.60
N ASN A 56 3.26 6.41 -12.28
CA ASN A 56 3.85 7.71 -12.56
C ASN A 56 5.31 7.60 -13.08
N PRO A 57 5.51 7.01 -14.29
CA PRO A 57 6.83 6.80 -14.87
C PRO A 57 7.64 8.09 -14.92
N VAL A 58 8.91 8.00 -14.59
CA VAL A 58 9.82 9.14 -14.63
C VAL A 58 10.09 9.53 -16.09
N VAL A 59 9.48 10.62 -16.51
CA VAL A 59 9.76 11.25 -17.81
C VAL A 59 10.76 12.37 -17.60
N PRO A 60 11.84 12.50 -18.39
CA PRO A 60 12.92 13.49 -18.17
C PRO A 60 12.52 14.95 -18.47
N LEU A 61 11.28 15.32 -18.31
CA LEU A 61 10.77 16.69 -18.44
C LEU A 61 10.14 17.11 -17.12
N LEU A 62 10.49 18.29 -16.62
CA LEU A 62 9.95 18.91 -15.42
C LEU A 62 8.40 18.92 -15.48
N SER A 63 7.79 17.97 -14.77
CA SER A 63 6.34 17.89 -14.62
C SER A 63 5.97 18.10 -13.16
N LEU A 64 5.03 19.00 -12.89
CA LEU A 64 4.43 19.17 -11.55
C LEU A 64 3.74 17.90 -11.05
N VAL A 65 3.38 16.99 -11.96
CA VAL A 65 2.80 15.68 -11.67
C VAL A 65 3.82 14.72 -11.02
N MET A 66 5.12 14.99 -11.09
CA MET A 66 6.16 14.16 -10.46
C MET A 66 6.03 14.06 -8.94
N ASN A 67 5.34 15.00 -8.30
CA ASN A 67 5.11 14.98 -6.84
C ASN A 67 3.98 14.04 -6.42
N HIS A 68 3.13 13.59 -7.33
CA HIS A 68 2.09 12.61 -7.02
C HIS A 68 2.72 11.22 -6.91
N ARG A 69 2.87 10.71 -5.68
CA ARG A 69 3.48 9.42 -5.38
C ARG A 69 2.48 8.51 -4.70
N ASP A 70 2.55 7.21 -5.01
CA ASP A 70 1.81 6.21 -4.28
C ASP A 70 2.72 5.55 -3.24
N HIS A 71 2.44 5.80 -1.98
CA HIS A 71 3.19 5.24 -0.87
C HIS A 71 2.47 4.06 -0.18
N ARG A 72 1.33 3.64 -0.70
CA ARG A 72 0.57 2.51 -0.16
C ARG A 72 1.34 1.19 -0.34
N LYS A 73 1.28 0.35 0.68
CA LYS A 73 1.78 -1.02 0.63
C LYS A 73 0.58 -1.92 0.85
N ILE A 74 0.06 -2.47 -0.22
CA ILE A 74 -1.13 -3.31 -0.22
C ILE A 74 -0.80 -4.61 -0.93
N VAL A 75 -1.07 -5.74 -0.28
CA VAL A 75 -1.08 -7.06 -0.90
C VAL A 75 -2.46 -7.65 -0.67
N VAL A 76 -3.14 -8.07 -1.71
CA VAL A 76 -4.43 -8.76 -1.62
C VAL A 76 -4.32 -10.14 -2.23
N ILE A 77 -4.95 -11.12 -1.62
CA ILE A 77 -4.93 -12.53 -2.03
C ILE A 77 -6.37 -13.02 -2.08
N ASP A 78 -6.81 -13.38 -3.29
CA ASP A 78 -8.11 -14.00 -3.57
C ASP A 78 -9.33 -13.23 -2.99
N GLY A 79 -9.19 -11.91 -2.78
CA GLY A 79 -10.23 -11.08 -2.18
C GLY A 79 -10.53 -11.36 -0.70
N THR A 80 -9.87 -12.31 -0.09
CA THR A 80 -10.15 -12.82 1.27
C THR A 80 -9.12 -12.41 2.30
N VAL A 81 -7.88 -12.14 1.89
CA VAL A 81 -6.78 -11.74 2.77
C VAL A 81 -6.11 -10.51 2.20
N ALA A 82 -5.84 -9.54 3.05
CA ALA A 82 -5.05 -8.37 2.71
C ALA A 82 -3.92 -8.14 3.72
N TYR A 83 -2.83 -7.56 3.25
CA TYR A 83 -1.74 -7.04 4.08
C TYR A 83 -1.52 -5.58 3.74
N THR A 84 -1.31 -4.76 4.77
CA THR A 84 -0.92 -3.36 4.65
C THR A 84 -0.01 -2.96 5.79
N GLY A 85 0.80 -1.91 5.60
CA GLY A 85 1.72 -1.42 6.62
C GLY A 85 2.79 -0.51 6.06
N GLY A 86 3.86 -0.29 6.83
CA GLY A 86 4.98 0.57 6.47
C GLY A 86 6.06 -0.13 5.63
N VAL A 87 6.11 -1.46 5.63
CA VAL A 87 7.20 -2.26 5.04
C VAL A 87 7.29 -2.08 3.53
N ASN A 88 8.42 -1.58 3.03
CA ASN A 88 8.76 -1.64 1.60
C ASN A 88 9.47 -2.96 1.27
N LEU A 89 9.47 -3.33 -0.01
CA LEU A 89 10.19 -4.51 -0.49
C LEU A 89 11.66 -4.16 -0.76
N ALA A 90 12.45 -4.14 0.32
CA ALA A 90 13.88 -3.83 0.30
C ALA A 90 14.59 -4.45 1.52
N ASP A 91 15.88 -4.71 1.41
CA ASP A 91 16.65 -5.50 2.37
C ASP A 91 16.84 -4.80 3.73
N GLU A 92 16.77 -3.47 3.80
CA GLU A 92 16.78 -2.72 5.05
C GLU A 92 15.57 -3.05 5.93
N TYR A 93 14.39 -3.31 5.37
CA TYR A 93 13.16 -3.61 6.14
C TYR A 93 13.18 -4.99 6.78
N ILE A 94 14.06 -5.88 6.34
CA ILE A 94 14.31 -7.18 6.95
C ILE A 94 15.64 -7.25 7.69
N ASN A 95 16.27 -6.09 7.92
CA ASN A 95 17.56 -5.95 8.62
C ASN A 95 18.72 -6.75 8.00
N LYS A 96 18.69 -6.96 6.68
CA LYS A 96 19.82 -7.53 5.93
C LYS A 96 20.83 -6.45 5.55
N GLU A 97 20.37 -5.22 5.41
CA GLU A 97 21.19 -4.02 5.30
C GLU A 97 20.86 -3.07 6.46
N GLN A 98 21.90 -2.48 7.07
CA GLN A 98 21.72 -1.57 8.20
C GLN A 98 22.07 -0.13 7.80
N ARG A 99 21.41 0.37 6.79
CA ARG A 99 21.64 1.71 6.27
C ARG A 99 21.33 2.81 7.30
N PHE A 100 20.31 2.59 8.13
CA PHE A 100 19.83 3.54 9.15
C PHE A 100 19.78 2.93 10.56
N GLY A 101 20.55 1.85 10.80
CA GLY A 101 20.46 1.07 12.02
C GLY A 101 19.43 -0.06 11.94
N TYR A 102 19.01 -0.58 13.10
CA TYR A 102 18.02 -1.64 13.16
C TYR A 102 16.64 -1.08 12.82
N TRP A 103 16.05 -1.63 11.76
CA TRP A 103 14.71 -1.24 11.30
C TRP A 103 13.64 -2.04 12.01
N LYS A 104 12.65 -1.33 12.56
CA LYS A 104 11.43 -1.92 13.12
C LYS A 104 10.22 -1.29 12.45
N ASP A 105 9.41 -2.10 11.82
CA ASP A 105 8.20 -1.68 11.13
C ASP A 105 7.00 -2.52 11.60
N ALA A 106 5.82 -2.14 11.16
CA ALA A 106 4.59 -2.84 11.46
C ALA A 106 3.77 -3.09 10.19
N ALA A 107 3.07 -4.22 10.18
CA ALA A 107 2.10 -4.54 9.15
C ALA A 107 0.89 -5.20 9.79
N LEU A 108 -0.25 -5.08 9.14
CA LEU A 108 -1.50 -5.73 9.50
C LEU A 108 -1.84 -6.79 8.47
N ARG A 109 -2.31 -7.93 8.93
CA ARG A 109 -3.02 -8.93 8.14
C ARG A 109 -4.50 -8.80 8.45
N VAL A 110 -5.31 -8.65 7.41
CA VAL A 110 -6.76 -8.46 7.49
C VAL A 110 -7.44 -9.58 6.72
N GLU A 111 -8.50 -10.14 7.27
CA GLU A 111 -9.31 -11.20 6.66
C GLU A 111 -10.78 -10.79 6.60
N GLY A 112 -11.54 -11.41 5.71
CA GLY A 112 -12.97 -11.17 5.55
C GLY A 112 -13.29 -9.92 4.71
N ASP A 113 -14.43 -9.27 5.00
CA ASP A 113 -14.98 -8.19 4.16
C ASP A 113 -14.05 -6.97 4.02
N ALA A 114 -13.23 -6.67 5.02
CA ALA A 114 -12.25 -5.61 4.92
C ALA A 114 -11.14 -5.91 3.88
N ALA A 115 -10.81 -7.19 3.64
CA ALA A 115 -9.89 -7.57 2.58
C ALA A 115 -10.47 -7.31 1.18
N TRP A 116 -11.79 -7.43 1.03
CA TRP A 116 -12.47 -7.03 -0.20
C TRP A 116 -12.32 -5.53 -0.47
N ASN A 117 -12.43 -4.67 0.54
CA ASN A 117 -12.23 -3.23 0.37
C ASN A 117 -10.81 -2.93 -0.15
N PHE A 118 -9.77 -3.59 0.39
CA PHE A 118 -8.41 -3.47 -0.15
C PHE A 118 -8.30 -3.99 -1.59
N THR A 119 -9.02 -5.04 -1.94
CA THR A 119 -9.09 -5.56 -3.31
C THR A 119 -9.68 -4.52 -4.25
N VAL A 120 -10.78 -3.89 -3.88
CA VAL A 120 -11.40 -2.82 -4.67
C VAL A 120 -10.46 -1.61 -4.80
N MET A 121 -9.77 -1.20 -3.72
CA MET A 121 -8.76 -0.14 -3.79
C MET A 121 -7.67 -0.46 -4.81
N PHE A 122 -7.17 -1.69 -4.82
CA PHE A 122 -6.16 -2.12 -5.79
C PHE A 122 -6.72 -2.13 -7.22
N LEU A 123 -7.90 -2.67 -7.44
CA LEU A 123 -8.52 -2.75 -8.76
C LEU A 123 -8.87 -1.37 -9.32
N ASN A 124 -9.39 -0.46 -8.51
CA ASN A 124 -9.63 0.93 -8.92
C ASN A 124 -8.32 1.60 -9.38
N PHE A 125 -7.26 1.42 -8.63
CA PHE A 125 -5.96 1.98 -8.99
C PHE A 125 -5.38 1.31 -10.24
N TRP A 126 -5.53 0.00 -10.39
CA TRP A 126 -5.15 -0.74 -11.59
C TRP A 126 -5.87 -0.22 -12.83
N ASN A 127 -7.18 -0.04 -12.75
CA ASN A 127 -8.01 0.40 -13.86
C ASN A 127 -7.78 1.87 -14.24
N ALA A 128 -7.31 2.71 -13.32
CA ALA A 128 -6.91 4.07 -13.64
C ALA A 128 -5.75 4.14 -14.65
N PHE A 129 -4.89 3.12 -14.70
CA PHE A 129 -3.73 3.06 -15.62
C PHE A 129 -3.89 2.06 -16.76
N ARG A 130 -4.78 1.10 -16.61
CA ARG A 130 -5.19 0.20 -17.69
C ARG A 130 -6.72 0.22 -17.77
N PRO A 131 -7.30 1.26 -18.37
CA PRO A 131 -8.74 1.34 -18.49
C PRO A 131 -9.29 0.06 -19.14
N SER A 132 -10.07 -0.65 -18.39
CA SER A 132 -10.82 -1.81 -18.84
C SER A 132 -12.21 -1.70 -18.22
N GLU A 133 -13.23 -2.12 -18.94
CA GLU A 133 -14.56 -2.32 -18.37
C GLU A 133 -14.56 -3.60 -17.49
N GLU A 134 -13.52 -3.76 -16.65
CA GLU A 134 -13.34 -4.97 -15.89
C GLU A 134 -14.40 -5.04 -14.78
N ASP A 135 -15.25 -6.04 -14.88
CA ASP A 135 -16.16 -6.39 -13.80
C ASP A 135 -15.35 -6.91 -12.60
N TYR A 136 -15.62 -6.39 -11.41
CA TYR A 136 -14.94 -6.84 -10.19
C TYR A 136 -15.54 -8.11 -9.58
N SER A 137 -16.72 -8.53 -10.07
CA SER A 137 -17.42 -9.72 -9.57
C SER A 137 -16.56 -10.99 -9.55
N PRO A 138 -15.69 -11.27 -10.57
CA PRO A 138 -14.84 -12.45 -10.56
C PRO A 138 -13.80 -12.47 -9.43
N PHE A 139 -13.47 -11.30 -8.86
CA PHE A 139 -12.50 -11.17 -7.77
C PHE A 139 -13.16 -11.22 -6.38
N ARG A 140 -14.50 -11.18 -6.36
CA ARG A 140 -15.23 -11.21 -5.11
C ARG A 140 -15.27 -12.63 -4.58
N PRO A 141 -14.78 -12.87 -3.35
CA PRO A 141 -14.84 -14.20 -2.78
C PRO A 141 -16.29 -14.62 -2.53
N ALA A 142 -16.52 -15.93 -2.50
CA ALA A 142 -17.76 -16.45 -1.93
C ALA A 142 -17.93 -15.93 -0.49
N PRO A 143 -19.16 -15.72 -0.01
CA PRO A 143 -19.38 -15.29 1.36
C PRO A 143 -18.63 -16.21 2.34
N LEU A 144 -17.75 -15.62 3.12
CA LEU A 144 -17.05 -16.31 4.20
C LEU A 144 -17.93 -16.28 5.44
N GLU A 145 -17.83 -17.32 6.26
CA GLU A 145 -18.38 -17.21 7.61
C GLU A 145 -17.69 -16.03 8.31
N PRO A 146 -18.48 -15.11 8.93
CA PRO A 146 -17.86 -13.98 9.60
C PRO A 146 -16.91 -14.48 10.68
N PRO A 147 -15.69 -13.94 10.75
CA PRO A 147 -14.78 -14.27 11.82
C PRO A 147 -15.42 -13.89 13.17
N VAL A 148 -15.15 -14.68 14.20
CA VAL A 148 -15.53 -14.32 15.56
C VAL A 148 -14.70 -13.09 15.98
N SER A 149 -15.24 -11.92 15.79
CA SER A 149 -14.60 -10.65 16.11
C SER A 149 -15.65 -9.68 16.66
N ASP A 150 -15.27 -8.97 17.70
CA ASP A 150 -16.05 -7.88 18.32
C ASP A 150 -15.61 -6.50 17.84
N GLY A 151 -14.64 -6.43 16.92
CA GLY A 151 -14.09 -5.20 16.33
C GLY A 151 -14.59 -4.93 14.92
N VAL A 152 -14.44 -3.68 14.50
CA VAL A 152 -14.71 -3.21 13.13
C VAL A 152 -13.40 -2.75 12.50
N VAL A 153 -13.15 -3.17 11.27
CA VAL A 153 -12.02 -2.70 10.44
C VAL A 153 -12.58 -1.92 9.27
N GLN A 154 -12.19 -0.66 9.15
CA GLN A 154 -12.59 0.22 8.07
C GLN A 154 -11.36 0.67 7.27
N PRO A 155 -11.04 0.01 6.15
CA PRO A 155 -10.00 0.47 5.25
C PRO A 155 -10.39 1.80 4.58
N TYR A 156 -9.43 2.70 4.46
CA TYR A 156 -9.56 3.94 3.71
C TYR A 156 -8.27 4.26 2.97
N ALA A 157 -8.35 5.12 1.99
CA ALA A 157 -7.20 5.65 1.28
C ALA A 157 -7.46 7.11 0.93
N ASP A 158 -6.40 7.92 0.96
CA ASP A 158 -6.39 9.24 0.36
C ASP A 158 -5.98 9.16 -1.10
N SER A 159 -6.44 10.12 -1.87
CA SER A 159 -6.11 10.30 -3.27
C SER A 159 -5.69 11.76 -3.51
N PRO A 160 -4.62 12.01 -4.27
CA PRO A 160 -4.29 13.37 -4.69
C PRO A 160 -5.19 13.87 -5.83
N LEU A 161 -6.18 13.07 -6.26
CA LEU A 161 -7.07 13.35 -7.38
C LEU A 161 -8.43 13.93 -6.94
N ASP A 162 -8.65 14.02 -5.64
CA ASP A 162 -9.83 14.65 -5.04
C ASP A 162 -9.41 15.64 -3.94
N GLU A 163 -10.36 16.43 -3.44
CA GLU A 163 -10.12 17.46 -2.42
C GLU A 163 -10.49 16.99 -1.01
N GLU A 164 -10.85 15.71 -0.84
CA GLU A 164 -11.29 15.17 0.45
C GLU A 164 -10.10 14.66 1.27
N PRO A 165 -9.68 15.37 2.36
CA PRO A 165 -8.56 14.94 3.19
C PRO A 165 -8.99 13.86 4.19
N VAL A 166 -9.30 12.66 3.70
CA VAL A 166 -9.88 11.57 4.52
C VAL A 166 -8.98 11.19 5.68
N ALA A 167 -7.68 11.01 5.43
CA ALA A 167 -6.74 10.59 6.48
C ALA A 167 -6.60 11.66 7.56
N GLU A 168 -6.47 12.94 7.19
CA GLU A 168 -6.37 14.05 8.15
C GLU A 168 -7.63 14.14 9.00
N THR A 169 -8.80 14.07 8.37
CA THR A 169 -10.11 14.07 9.07
C THR A 169 -10.20 12.92 10.08
N ILE A 170 -9.74 11.72 9.72
CA ILE A 170 -9.75 10.57 10.64
C ILE A 170 -8.79 10.79 11.81
N TYR A 171 -7.58 11.29 11.59
CA TYR A 171 -6.63 11.57 12.65
C TYR A 171 -7.16 12.67 13.61
N LEU A 172 -7.75 13.73 13.08
CA LEU A 172 -8.39 14.79 13.89
C LEU A 172 -9.52 14.22 14.75
N ASN A 173 -10.37 13.35 14.19
CA ASN A 173 -11.45 12.71 14.93
C ASN A 173 -10.93 11.78 16.03
N ILE A 174 -9.87 10.99 15.76
CA ILE A 174 -9.26 10.13 16.79
C ILE A 174 -8.71 10.99 17.93
N LEU A 175 -7.99 12.07 17.63
CA LEU A 175 -7.47 13.00 18.64
C LEU A 175 -8.60 13.68 19.43
N ALA A 176 -9.68 14.06 18.76
CA ALA A 176 -10.83 14.69 19.41
C ALA A 176 -11.58 13.77 20.38
N GLN A 177 -11.67 12.48 20.04
CA GLN A 177 -12.41 11.48 20.84
C GLN A 177 -11.56 10.79 21.90
N ALA A 178 -10.24 10.92 21.86
CA ALA A 178 -9.34 10.27 22.79
C ALA A 178 -9.59 10.75 24.22
N GLN A 179 -9.76 9.81 25.16
CA GLN A 179 -10.04 10.11 26.58
C GLN A 179 -8.90 9.76 27.52
N ARG A 180 -7.95 8.93 27.10
CA ARG A 180 -6.86 8.45 27.96
C ARG A 180 -5.50 8.64 27.32
N TYR A 181 -5.30 8.18 26.09
CA TYR A 181 -4.05 8.29 25.36
C TYR A 181 -4.26 8.08 23.87
N VAL A 182 -3.35 8.63 23.08
CA VAL A 182 -3.13 8.28 21.66
C VAL A 182 -1.64 8.05 21.47
N TYR A 183 -1.29 6.93 20.88
CA TYR A 183 0.08 6.64 20.46
C TYR A 183 0.15 6.61 18.94
N MET A 184 1.07 7.36 18.38
CA MET A 184 1.27 7.45 16.94
C MET A 184 2.70 7.06 16.60
N TYR A 185 2.87 6.19 15.62
CA TYR A 185 4.15 5.83 15.04
C TYR A 185 4.21 6.31 13.60
N THR A 186 5.18 7.15 13.28
CA THR A 186 5.42 7.60 11.91
C THR A 186 6.90 7.90 11.70
N PRO A 187 7.50 7.52 10.55
CA PRO A 187 8.85 7.90 10.20
C PRO A 187 8.94 9.36 9.74
N TYR A 188 7.81 9.97 9.38
CA TYR A 188 7.75 11.35 8.87
C TYR A 188 6.65 12.11 9.59
N LEU A 189 7.03 13.10 10.37
CA LEU A 189 6.08 14.00 11.04
C LEU A 189 5.96 15.29 10.23
N ALA A 190 5.18 15.22 9.14
CA ALA A 190 4.82 16.37 8.31
C ALA A 190 3.34 16.70 8.56
N ILE A 191 3.08 17.62 9.48
CA ILE A 191 1.73 17.99 9.94
C ILE A 191 1.45 19.46 9.68
N GLY A 192 0.18 19.76 9.32
CA GLY A 192 -0.33 21.13 9.22
C GLY A 192 -0.66 21.74 10.61
N GLU A 193 -1.01 23.02 10.62
CA GLU A 193 -1.35 23.75 11.85
C GLU A 193 -2.59 23.14 12.54
N GLU A 194 -3.57 22.67 11.79
CA GLU A 194 -4.78 22.06 12.34
C GLU A 194 -4.46 20.80 13.15
N MET A 195 -3.63 19.92 12.60
CA MET A 195 -3.16 18.72 13.28
C MET A 195 -2.31 19.06 14.50
N LEU A 196 -1.45 20.07 14.39
CA LEU A 196 -0.61 20.52 15.49
C LEU A 196 -1.46 21.05 16.66
N ASP A 197 -2.49 21.82 16.37
CA ASP A 197 -3.42 22.33 17.38
C ASP A 197 -4.29 21.21 17.99
N ALA A 198 -4.71 20.24 17.20
CA ALA A 198 -5.41 19.07 17.72
C ALA A 198 -4.55 18.27 18.71
N LEU A 199 -3.27 18.03 18.38
CA LEU A 199 -2.31 17.38 19.27
C LEU A 199 -2.08 18.17 20.55
N ARG A 200 -1.87 19.49 20.46
CA ARG A 200 -1.73 20.39 21.63
C ARG A 200 -2.96 20.35 22.53
N ASN A 201 -4.14 20.35 21.94
CA ASN A 201 -5.40 20.30 22.69
C ASN A 201 -5.62 18.95 23.35
N ALA A 202 -5.33 17.84 22.66
CA ALA A 202 -5.41 16.50 23.23
C ALA A 202 -4.44 16.33 24.42
N ALA A 203 -3.22 16.88 24.31
CA ALA A 203 -2.23 16.81 25.39
C ALA A 203 -2.58 17.64 26.62
N LYS A 204 -3.49 18.62 26.52
CA LYS A 204 -3.93 19.49 27.62
C LYS A 204 -5.18 18.99 28.34
N ARG A 205 -5.86 18.00 27.79
CA ARG A 205 -7.06 17.36 28.39
C ARG A 205 -6.67 16.21 29.31
#